data_50c3ae3cb179a9c16b2421de26fa7aa4
#
_entry.id   50c3ae3cb179a9c16b2421de26fa7aa4
#
_cell.length_a   1.000
_cell.length_b   1.000
_cell.length_c   1.000
_cell.angle_alpha   90.00
_cell.angle_beta   90.00
_cell.angle_gamma   90.00
#
_symmetry.space_group_name_H-M   'P 1'
#
loop_
_entity.id
_entity.type
_entity.pdbx_description
1 polymer ?
#
loop_
_entity_poly.entity_id
_entity_poly.type
_entity_poly.pdbx_seq_one_letter_code
_entity_poly.pdbx_strand_id
1 'polypeptide(L)'
;MPTPAEVLTTINRTDSAAPRVTCYDDLPGPTAGERVELSGRVLGTWVSKAANALQEEWDLEPGSVVHLALRPHWRLLYWAWAVWSVGAVVDLDGGAGADLVVTDDPERLPDDGPAVLVTRAALARRSDHDLPDGVMDEAADLSTFGDLFSPWAEPEDDDVALRLAGEETGYGELVDVARAGATSPPASRVQLVDPSAEALLRTALAVWADGGSLVVHLGQTDEATLDRRARTEGVTA
;
A
#
# COMPACT_ATOMS: atom_id res chain seq x y z
N MET A 1 13.64 -13.70 9.39
CA MET A 1 12.55 -12.82 9.87
C MET A 1 11.44 -12.80 8.82
N PRO A 2 10.15 -12.54 9.17
CA PRO A 2 9.13 -12.54 8.13
C PRO A 2 9.31 -11.35 7.17
N THR A 3 9.22 -11.60 5.87
CA THR A 3 9.14 -10.55 4.85
C THR A 3 7.72 -9.99 4.77
N PRO A 4 7.48 -8.82 4.13
CA PRO A 4 6.12 -8.32 3.90
C PRO A 4 5.21 -9.31 3.16
N ALA A 5 5.75 -10.06 2.19
CA ALA A 5 5.00 -11.09 1.46
C ALA A 5 4.57 -12.25 2.37
N GLU A 6 5.43 -12.68 3.31
CA GLU A 6 5.11 -13.69 4.30
C GLU A 6 4.09 -13.21 5.33
N VAL A 7 4.13 -11.91 5.71
CA VAL A 7 3.10 -11.29 6.54
C VAL A 7 1.73 -11.38 5.87
N LEU A 8 1.62 -11.01 4.59
CA LEU A 8 0.38 -11.09 3.84
C LEU A 8 -0.12 -12.55 3.69
N THR A 9 0.79 -13.47 3.43
CA THR A 9 0.49 -14.90 3.37
C THR A 9 -0.07 -15.41 4.70
N THR A 10 0.52 -15.01 5.82
CA THR A 10 0.09 -15.39 7.17
C THR A 10 -1.30 -14.86 7.49
N ILE A 11 -1.58 -13.59 7.17
CA ILE A 11 -2.90 -12.97 7.30
C ILE A 11 -3.95 -13.80 6.55
N ASN A 12 -3.68 -14.13 5.30
CA ASN A 12 -4.63 -14.86 4.44
C ASN A 12 -4.85 -16.31 4.87
N ARG A 13 -3.85 -16.94 5.47
CA ARG A 13 -3.96 -18.31 6.01
C ARG A 13 -4.70 -18.37 7.34
N THR A 14 -4.58 -17.34 8.17
CA THR A 14 -5.15 -17.33 9.53
C THR A 14 -6.62 -16.94 9.49
N ASP A 15 -6.96 -15.81 8.89
CA ASP A 15 -8.33 -15.34 8.70
C ASP A 15 -8.40 -14.38 7.51
N SER A 16 -8.63 -14.93 6.33
CA SER A 16 -8.71 -14.15 5.09
C SER A 16 -9.96 -13.28 4.97
N ALA A 17 -10.97 -13.53 5.79
CA ALA A 17 -12.23 -12.78 5.77
C ALA A 17 -12.20 -11.56 6.72
N ALA A 18 -11.31 -11.57 7.72
CA ALA A 18 -11.21 -10.46 8.66
C ALA A 18 -10.79 -9.16 7.95
N PRO A 19 -11.37 -8.00 8.33
CA PRO A 19 -10.92 -6.70 7.89
C PRO A 19 -9.45 -6.48 8.26
N ARG A 20 -8.64 -6.00 7.29
CA ARG A 20 -7.25 -5.63 7.52
C ARG A 20 -7.02 -4.14 7.43
N VAL A 21 -7.79 -3.46 6.62
CA VAL A 21 -7.81 -2.00 6.58
C VAL A 21 -9.22 -1.49 6.34
N THR A 22 -9.64 -0.49 7.11
CA THR A 22 -10.80 0.37 6.84
C THR A 22 -10.28 1.78 6.64
N CYS A 23 -10.64 2.42 5.54
CA CYS A 23 -10.22 3.78 5.21
C CYS A 23 -11.44 4.67 5.06
N TYR A 24 -11.42 5.80 5.77
CA TYR A 24 -12.37 6.91 5.61
C TYR A 24 -11.65 8.04 4.89
N ASP A 25 -12.17 8.48 3.75
CA ASP A 25 -11.63 9.62 3.01
C ASP A 25 -12.58 10.83 3.16
N ASP A 26 -12.24 11.73 4.06
CA ASP A 26 -12.95 12.99 4.28
C ASP A 26 -12.23 14.17 3.62
N LEU A 27 -11.21 13.92 2.77
CA LEU A 27 -10.56 14.96 1.97
C LEU A 27 -11.54 15.56 0.98
N PRO A 28 -11.46 16.87 0.71
CA PRO A 28 -12.26 17.48 -0.35
C PRO A 28 -11.99 16.81 -1.72
N GLY A 29 -13.05 16.49 -2.45
CA GLY A 29 -12.92 15.90 -3.78
C GLY A 29 -13.93 14.79 -4.05
N PRO A 30 -13.72 14.01 -5.11
CA PRO A 30 -14.67 12.98 -5.56
C PRO A 30 -14.82 11.80 -4.58
N THR A 31 -13.87 11.62 -3.66
CA THR A 31 -13.87 10.55 -2.63
C THR A 31 -14.40 11.02 -1.28
N ALA A 32 -14.82 12.29 -1.14
CA ALA A 32 -15.27 12.85 0.13
C ALA A 32 -16.41 12.05 0.77
N GLY A 33 -16.18 11.53 1.98
CA GLY A 33 -17.12 10.69 2.72
C GLY A 33 -17.09 9.22 2.32
N GLU A 34 -16.18 8.79 1.46
CA GLU A 34 -16.02 7.37 1.09
C GLU A 34 -15.51 6.56 2.29
N ARG A 35 -16.11 5.38 2.49
CA ARG A 35 -15.61 4.36 3.42
C ARG A 35 -15.34 3.08 2.64
N VAL A 36 -14.10 2.63 2.67
CA VAL A 36 -13.67 1.38 2.05
C VAL A 36 -13.13 0.45 3.13
N GLU A 37 -13.54 -0.82 3.09
CA GLU A 37 -13.00 -1.86 3.95
C GLU A 37 -12.50 -3.02 3.10
N LEU A 38 -11.26 -3.42 3.33
CA LEU A 38 -10.67 -4.58 2.68
C LEU A 38 -10.39 -5.69 3.70
N SER A 39 -10.90 -6.86 3.40
CA SER A 39 -10.48 -8.10 4.09
C SER A 39 -9.08 -8.53 3.62
N GLY A 40 -8.44 -9.43 4.35
CA GLY A 40 -7.15 -10.00 3.95
C GLY A 40 -7.18 -10.58 2.53
N ARG A 41 -8.28 -11.28 2.18
CA ARG A 41 -8.47 -11.85 0.84
C ARG A 41 -8.53 -10.78 -0.25
N VAL A 42 -9.35 -9.75 -0.06
CA VAL A 42 -9.49 -8.67 -1.05
C VAL A 42 -8.19 -7.89 -1.21
N LEU A 43 -7.53 -7.58 -0.09
CA LEU A 43 -6.20 -6.96 -0.09
C LEU A 43 -5.21 -7.82 -0.87
N GLY A 44 -5.13 -9.13 -0.58
CA GLY A 44 -4.25 -10.07 -1.28
C GLY A 44 -4.53 -10.16 -2.77
N THR A 45 -5.80 -10.10 -3.19
CA THR A 45 -6.16 -10.05 -4.62
C THR A 45 -5.62 -8.78 -5.30
N TRP A 46 -5.77 -7.61 -4.68
CA TRP A 46 -5.22 -6.37 -5.24
C TRP A 46 -3.68 -6.37 -5.28
N VAL A 47 -3.04 -6.89 -4.22
CA VAL A 47 -1.58 -7.08 -4.21
C VAL A 47 -1.16 -8.00 -5.35
N SER A 48 -1.82 -9.14 -5.56
CA SER A 48 -1.49 -10.07 -6.65
C SER A 48 -1.63 -9.43 -8.03
N LYS A 49 -2.72 -8.69 -8.27
CA LYS A 49 -2.92 -7.98 -9.54
C LYS A 49 -1.84 -6.94 -9.80
N ALA A 50 -1.52 -6.13 -8.80
CA ALA A 50 -0.48 -5.12 -8.92
C ALA A 50 0.91 -5.74 -9.09
N ALA A 51 1.21 -6.83 -8.36
CA ALA A 51 2.48 -7.54 -8.52
C ALA A 51 2.63 -8.20 -9.91
N ASN A 52 1.55 -8.79 -10.45
CA ASN A 52 1.56 -9.28 -11.82
C ASN A 52 1.79 -8.14 -12.82
N ALA A 53 1.13 -6.99 -12.64
CA ALA A 53 1.38 -5.83 -13.49
C ALA A 53 2.83 -5.36 -13.44
N LEU A 54 3.41 -5.24 -12.24
CA LEU A 54 4.82 -4.84 -12.06
C LEU A 54 5.78 -5.81 -12.79
N GLN A 55 5.50 -7.10 -12.71
CA GLN A 55 6.34 -8.15 -13.28
C GLN A 55 6.15 -8.30 -14.81
N GLU A 56 4.90 -8.27 -15.29
CA GLU A 56 4.57 -8.58 -16.69
C GLU A 56 4.72 -7.37 -17.63
N GLU A 57 4.45 -6.13 -17.16
CA GLU A 57 4.51 -4.93 -17.99
C GLU A 57 5.89 -4.25 -17.95
N TRP A 58 6.60 -4.33 -16.83
CA TRP A 58 7.85 -3.59 -16.63
C TRP A 58 9.03 -4.48 -16.22
N ASP A 59 8.88 -5.81 -16.23
CA ASP A 59 9.94 -6.77 -15.89
C ASP A 59 10.62 -6.47 -14.53
N LEU A 60 9.86 -5.92 -13.55
CA LEU A 60 10.45 -5.56 -12.26
C LEU A 60 10.82 -6.80 -11.46
N GLU A 61 12.00 -6.75 -10.84
CA GLU A 61 12.64 -7.84 -10.11
C GLU A 61 13.42 -7.30 -8.89
N PRO A 62 14.05 -8.14 -8.07
CA PRO A 62 14.87 -7.67 -6.95
C PRO A 62 15.91 -6.62 -7.38
N GLY A 63 15.91 -5.49 -6.64
CA GLY A 63 16.74 -4.33 -6.93
C GLY A 63 16.11 -3.25 -7.82
N SER A 64 15.01 -3.54 -8.52
CA SER A 64 14.21 -2.50 -9.20
C SER A 64 13.63 -1.51 -8.18
N VAL A 65 13.47 -0.24 -8.57
CA VAL A 65 13.01 0.83 -7.68
C VAL A 65 11.67 1.36 -8.12
N VAL A 66 10.67 1.32 -7.25
CA VAL A 66 9.35 1.88 -7.48
C VAL A 66 9.09 3.07 -6.56
N HIS A 67 8.98 4.26 -7.14
CA HIS A 67 8.61 5.44 -6.39
C HIS A 67 7.09 5.48 -6.15
N LEU A 68 6.67 5.40 -4.88
CA LEU A 68 5.27 5.51 -4.47
C LEU A 68 4.94 6.94 -4.06
N ALA A 69 4.55 7.77 -5.02
CA ALA A 69 4.09 9.14 -4.83
C ALA A 69 2.58 9.19 -4.50
N LEU A 70 2.13 8.28 -3.62
CA LEU A 70 0.73 8.10 -3.24
C LEU A 70 0.40 8.76 -1.91
N ARG A 71 -0.79 9.31 -1.78
CA ARG A 71 -1.34 9.71 -0.49
C ARG A 71 -1.52 8.51 0.43
N PRO A 72 -1.51 8.71 1.78
CA PRO A 72 -1.64 7.64 2.76
C PRO A 72 -3.04 7.04 2.79
N HIS A 73 -3.40 6.34 1.74
CA HIS A 73 -4.69 5.71 1.46
C HIS A 73 -4.54 4.17 1.40
N TRP A 74 -5.64 3.41 1.44
CA TRP A 74 -5.58 1.94 1.32
C TRP A 74 -4.88 1.47 0.03
N ARG A 75 -4.87 2.29 -1.03
CA ARG A 75 -4.18 1.99 -2.28
C ARG A 75 -2.65 1.99 -2.12
N LEU A 76 -2.09 2.91 -1.32
CA LEU A 76 -0.66 2.89 -0.98
C LEU A 76 -0.26 1.53 -0.36
N LEU A 77 -1.13 0.95 0.47
CA LEU A 77 -0.83 -0.32 1.14
C LEU A 77 -0.69 -1.47 0.14
N TYR A 78 -1.65 -1.67 -0.76
CA TYR A 78 -1.53 -2.79 -1.69
C TYR A 78 -0.43 -2.57 -2.73
N TRP A 79 -0.17 -1.33 -3.16
CA TRP A 79 0.96 -1.05 -4.04
C TRP A 79 2.30 -1.35 -3.36
N ALA A 80 2.51 -0.91 -2.12
CA ALA A 80 3.73 -1.22 -1.37
C ALA A 80 3.94 -2.74 -1.22
N TRP A 81 2.88 -3.49 -0.86
CA TRP A 81 2.96 -4.94 -0.78
C TRP A 81 3.19 -5.62 -2.13
N ALA A 82 2.66 -5.06 -3.22
CA ALA A 82 2.94 -5.55 -4.58
C ALA A 82 4.41 -5.36 -4.96
N VAL A 83 4.97 -4.18 -4.68
CA VAL A 83 6.40 -3.89 -4.89
C VAL A 83 7.27 -4.85 -4.09
N TRP A 84 6.97 -5.07 -2.82
CA TRP A 84 7.70 -6.05 -2.00
C TRP A 84 7.47 -7.50 -2.46
N SER A 85 6.35 -7.81 -3.09
CA SER A 85 6.07 -9.17 -3.60
C SER A 85 6.92 -9.54 -4.81
N VAL A 86 7.30 -8.56 -5.64
CA VAL A 86 8.24 -8.77 -6.77
C VAL A 86 9.71 -8.62 -6.34
N GLY A 87 9.98 -8.33 -5.08
CA GLY A 87 11.34 -8.13 -4.56
C GLY A 87 11.92 -6.74 -4.79
N ALA A 88 11.12 -5.81 -5.31
CA ALA A 88 11.57 -4.46 -5.64
C ALA A 88 11.60 -3.52 -4.42
N VAL A 89 12.24 -2.37 -4.57
CA VAL A 89 12.41 -1.34 -3.55
C VAL A 89 11.20 -0.41 -3.56
N VAL A 90 10.54 -0.23 -2.42
CA VAL A 90 9.62 0.89 -2.20
C VAL A 90 10.43 2.15 -1.94
N ASP A 91 10.32 3.14 -2.80
CA ASP A 91 10.95 4.45 -2.62
C ASP A 91 9.92 5.51 -2.24
N LEU A 92 10.16 6.23 -1.14
CA LEU A 92 9.34 7.35 -0.67
C LEU A 92 10.10 8.69 -0.72
N ASP A 93 11.35 8.70 -1.22
CA ASP A 93 12.26 9.85 -1.15
C ASP A 93 12.19 10.79 -2.36
N GLY A 94 11.36 10.50 -3.36
CA GLY A 94 11.16 11.41 -4.48
C GLY A 94 11.57 10.88 -5.85
N GLY A 95 11.87 9.58 -5.96
CA GLY A 95 11.89 8.87 -7.23
C GLY A 95 13.14 9.07 -8.09
N ALA A 96 14.21 9.66 -7.58
CA ALA A 96 15.46 9.79 -8.36
C ALA A 96 15.99 8.39 -8.74
N GLY A 97 15.98 8.09 -10.05
CA GLY A 97 16.40 6.79 -10.57
C GLY A 97 15.38 5.67 -10.35
N ALA A 98 14.09 5.99 -10.17
CA ALA A 98 13.03 5.00 -10.13
C ALA A 98 12.81 4.39 -11.52
N ASP A 99 12.60 3.06 -11.53
CA ASP A 99 12.22 2.31 -12.74
C ASP A 99 10.73 2.47 -13.05
N LEU A 100 9.92 2.79 -12.04
CA LEU A 100 8.49 3.06 -12.17
C LEU A 100 8.04 4.11 -11.14
N VAL A 101 7.15 5.01 -11.56
CA VAL A 101 6.45 5.95 -10.67
C VAL A 101 4.99 5.56 -10.55
N VAL A 102 4.49 5.38 -9.32
CA VAL A 102 3.07 5.14 -9.03
C VAL A 102 2.53 6.34 -8.26
N THR A 103 1.58 7.07 -8.84
CA THR A 103 1.05 8.30 -8.24
C THR A 103 -0.48 8.40 -8.34
N ASP A 104 -1.12 9.07 -7.37
CA ASP A 104 -2.54 9.46 -7.43
C ASP A 104 -2.73 10.95 -7.78
N ASP A 105 -1.65 11.59 -8.24
CA ASP A 105 -1.65 12.99 -8.65
C ASP A 105 -1.11 13.09 -10.09
N PRO A 106 -1.94 13.47 -11.07
CA PRO A 106 -1.50 13.58 -12.47
C PRO A 106 -0.39 14.61 -12.69
N GLU A 107 -0.23 15.60 -11.79
CA GLU A 107 0.86 16.57 -11.85
C GLU A 107 2.22 16.00 -11.43
N ARG A 108 2.23 14.80 -10.85
CA ARG A 108 3.44 14.06 -10.44
C ARG A 108 3.84 12.97 -11.43
N LEU A 109 3.12 12.82 -12.51
CA LEU A 109 3.55 11.94 -13.60
C LEU A 109 4.89 12.43 -14.15
N PRO A 110 5.86 11.56 -14.40
CA PRO A 110 7.13 11.95 -14.99
C PRO A 110 6.92 12.43 -16.43
N ASP A 111 7.77 13.36 -16.89
CA ASP A 111 7.76 13.81 -18.30
C ASP A 111 8.12 12.67 -19.27
N ASP A 112 8.98 11.75 -18.83
CA ASP A 112 9.41 10.57 -19.56
C ASP A 112 9.53 9.37 -18.59
N GLY A 113 9.24 8.16 -19.09
CA GLY A 113 9.40 6.91 -18.35
C GLY A 113 8.08 6.26 -17.90
N PRO A 114 8.17 5.02 -17.38
CA PRO A 114 7.00 4.27 -16.97
C PRO A 114 6.30 4.89 -15.76
N ALA A 115 4.99 4.93 -15.81
CA ALA A 115 4.19 5.40 -14.68
C ALA A 115 2.83 4.71 -14.59
N VAL A 116 2.24 4.77 -13.40
CA VAL A 116 0.86 4.35 -13.14
C VAL A 116 0.13 5.53 -12.52
N LEU A 117 -1.01 5.92 -13.10
CA LEU A 117 -1.93 6.84 -12.45
C LEU A 117 -3.00 6.06 -11.68
N VAL A 118 -3.02 6.25 -10.38
CA VAL A 118 -3.95 5.62 -9.45
C VAL A 118 -5.17 6.51 -9.24
N THR A 119 -6.36 5.99 -9.52
CA THR A 119 -7.62 6.70 -9.23
C THR A 119 -8.13 6.31 -7.86
N ARG A 120 -8.19 7.26 -6.90
CA ARG A 120 -8.56 6.96 -5.50
C ARG A 120 -9.97 6.44 -5.31
N ALA A 121 -10.95 6.93 -6.07
CA ALA A 121 -12.34 6.50 -5.96
C ALA A 121 -12.46 4.98 -6.14
N ALA A 122 -13.06 4.28 -5.15
CA ALA A 122 -13.06 2.82 -5.09
C ALA A 122 -13.79 2.14 -6.26
N LEU A 123 -14.78 2.81 -6.82
CA LEU A 123 -15.62 2.29 -7.92
C LEU A 123 -15.29 2.92 -9.29
N ALA A 124 -14.23 3.69 -9.40
CA ALA A 124 -13.78 4.20 -10.69
C ALA A 124 -13.43 3.04 -11.62
N ARG A 125 -13.78 3.19 -12.89
CA ARG A 125 -13.47 2.22 -13.96
C ARG A 125 -12.38 2.71 -14.90
N ARG A 126 -12.02 3.96 -14.79
CA ARG A 126 -10.94 4.63 -15.51
C ARG A 126 -10.64 5.97 -14.85
N SER A 127 -9.48 6.51 -15.15
CA SER A 127 -9.14 7.88 -14.82
C SER A 127 -10.04 8.89 -15.59
N ASP A 128 -10.30 10.04 -14.96
CA ASP A 128 -10.94 11.19 -15.62
C ASP A 128 -9.93 12.09 -16.35
N HIS A 129 -8.64 11.74 -16.32
CA HIS A 129 -7.54 12.46 -16.96
C HIS A 129 -7.14 11.78 -18.27
N ASP A 130 -6.79 12.58 -19.27
CA ASP A 130 -6.10 12.09 -20.46
C ASP A 130 -4.67 11.73 -20.06
N LEU A 131 -4.27 10.47 -20.29
CA LEU A 131 -2.97 9.97 -19.89
C LEU A 131 -1.98 10.02 -21.05
N PRO A 132 -0.71 10.39 -20.78
CA PRO A 132 0.36 10.25 -21.76
C PRO A 132 0.55 8.79 -22.20
N ASP A 133 1.12 8.61 -23.40
CA ASP A 133 1.50 7.26 -23.87
C ASP A 133 2.48 6.60 -22.88
N GLY A 134 2.24 5.33 -22.54
CA GLY A 134 3.07 4.57 -21.63
C GLY A 134 2.70 4.70 -20.14
N VAL A 135 1.71 5.55 -19.81
CA VAL A 135 1.15 5.60 -18.45
C VAL A 135 -0.02 4.64 -18.32
N MET A 136 0.04 3.72 -17.38
CA MET A 136 -1.07 2.81 -17.08
C MET A 136 -2.19 3.53 -16.31
N ASP A 137 -3.43 3.38 -16.76
CA ASP A 137 -4.62 3.72 -15.97
C ASP A 137 -4.95 2.59 -15.01
N GLU A 138 -4.60 2.75 -13.73
CA GLU A 138 -4.83 1.72 -12.72
C GLU A 138 -6.29 1.26 -12.65
N ALA A 139 -7.24 2.19 -12.73
CA ALA A 139 -8.66 1.86 -12.61
C ALA A 139 -9.21 1.07 -13.82
N ALA A 140 -8.65 1.29 -15.01
CA ALA A 140 -9.03 0.56 -16.21
C ALA A 140 -8.32 -0.80 -16.32
N ASP A 141 -7.01 -0.81 -16.06
CA ASP A 141 -6.12 -1.88 -16.50
C ASP A 141 -5.82 -2.90 -15.40
N LEU A 142 -5.66 -2.46 -14.13
CA LEU A 142 -5.20 -3.34 -13.06
C LEU A 142 -6.13 -4.54 -12.82
N SER A 143 -7.43 -4.36 -13.04
CA SER A 143 -8.42 -5.44 -12.86
C SER A 143 -8.22 -6.61 -13.82
N THR A 144 -7.49 -6.44 -14.93
CA THR A 144 -7.26 -7.45 -15.97
C THR A 144 -6.18 -8.46 -15.60
N PHE A 145 -5.29 -8.11 -14.66
CA PHE A 145 -4.21 -9.00 -14.20
C PHE A 145 -4.71 -10.11 -13.29
N GLY A 146 -3.88 -11.15 -13.14
CA GLY A 146 -4.20 -12.36 -12.39
C GLY A 146 -4.45 -12.13 -10.91
N ASP A 147 -5.37 -12.88 -10.31
CA ASP A 147 -5.70 -12.85 -8.88
C ASP A 147 -4.70 -13.62 -8.00
N LEU A 148 -3.80 -14.38 -8.62
CA LEU A 148 -2.72 -15.13 -7.98
C LEU A 148 -1.38 -14.63 -8.53
N PHE A 149 -0.40 -14.50 -7.65
CA PHE A 149 0.94 -14.04 -7.99
C PHE A 149 2.00 -15.08 -7.57
N SER A 150 3.04 -15.20 -8.38
CA SER A 150 4.26 -15.94 -8.06
C SER A 150 5.45 -15.15 -8.61
N PRO A 151 6.42 -14.75 -7.77
CA PRO A 151 7.57 -13.98 -8.23
C PRO A 151 8.46 -14.83 -9.16
N TRP A 152 9.09 -14.17 -10.15
CA TRP A 152 10.11 -14.80 -10.99
C TRP A 152 11.44 -14.98 -10.25
N ALA A 153 11.72 -14.06 -9.32
CA ALA A 153 12.86 -14.12 -8.41
C ALA A 153 12.43 -13.65 -7.02
N GLU A 154 13.02 -14.22 -5.98
CA GLU A 154 12.81 -13.81 -4.60
C GLU A 154 13.96 -12.90 -4.16
N PRO A 155 13.70 -11.83 -3.35
CA PRO A 155 14.76 -11.01 -2.81
C PRO A 155 15.56 -11.76 -1.75
N GLU A 156 16.83 -11.41 -1.60
CA GLU A 156 17.67 -11.84 -0.49
C GLU A 156 17.45 -10.92 0.74
N ASP A 157 17.83 -11.38 1.93
CA ASP A 157 17.67 -10.61 3.18
C ASP A 157 18.38 -9.24 3.13
N ASP A 158 19.50 -9.16 2.41
CA ASP A 158 20.33 -7.95 2.27
C ASP A 158 19.83 -7.01 1.15
N ASP A 159 18.90 -7.45 0.31
CA ASP A 159 18.31 -6.60 -0.71
C ASP A 159 17.51 -5.47 -0.08
N VAL A 160 17.62 -4.27 -0.65
CA VAL A 160 16.90 -3.09 -0.15
C VAL A 160 15.41 -3.25 -0.40
N ALA A 161 14.60 -3.12 0.65
CA ALA A 161 13.14 -3.19 0.58
C ALA A 161 12.47 -1.81 0.64
N LEU A 162 13.08 -0.86 1.37
CA LEU A 162 12.52 0.48 1.58
C LEU A 162 13.61 1.53 1.55
N ARG A 163 13.37 2.63 0.80
CA ARG A 163 14.12 3.90 0.86
C ARG A 163 13.24 4.98 1.45
N LEU A 164 13.73 5.60 2.52
CA LEU A 164 13.00 6.63 3.25
C LEU A 164 13.93 7.55 4.00
N ALA A 165 13.79 8.86 3.80
CA ALA A 165 14.59 9.91 4.44
C ALA A 165 16.13 9.74 4.23
N GLY A 166 16.52 9.21 3.09
CA GLY A 166 17.90 8.92 2.75
C GLY A 166 18.47 7.66 3.42
N GLU A 167 17.63 6.89 4.11
CA GLU A 167 17.99 5.61 4.73
C GLU A 167 17.44 4.44 3.91
N GLU A 168 18.19 3.34 3.90
CA GLU A 168 17.78 2.08 3.28
C GLU A 168 17.56 1.01 4.35
N THR A 169 16.48 0.23 4.19
CA THR A 169 16.14 -0.89 5.08
C THR A 169 16.00 -2.15 4.23
N GLY A 170 16.67 -3.23 4.62
CA GLY A 170 16.66 -4.50 3.91
C GLY A 170 15.41 -5.35 4.17
N TYR A 171 15.16 -6.31 3.28
CA TYR A 171 14.04 -7.26 3.40
C TYR A 171 14.07 -8.05 4.71
N GLY A 172 15.24 -8.49 5.15
CA GLY A 172 15.43 -9.30 6.35
C GLY A 172 15.11 -8.57 7.65
N GLU A 173 15.12 -7.23 7.66
CA GLU A 173 14.92 -6.43 8.89
C GLU A 173 13.68 -5.54 8.86
N LEU A 174 13.07 -5.27 7.69
CA LEU A 174 12.01 -4.28 7.51
C LEU A 174 10.85 -4.44 8.48
N VAL A 175 10.34 -5.65 8.65
CA VAL A 175 9.20 -5.95 9.54
C VAL A 175 9.59 -5.76 11.01
N ASP A 176 10.81 -6.15 11.39
CA ASP A 176 11.25 -6.01 12.77
C ASP A 176 11.53 -4.57 13.16
N VAL A 177 12.12 -3.78 12.23
CA VAL A 177 12.30 -2.33 12.42
C VAL A 177 10.92 -1.67 12.63
N ALA A 178 9.92 -2.05 11.82
CA ALA A 178 8.57 -1.54 11.98
C ALA A 178 7.95 -1.94 13.34
N ARG A 179 8.12 -3.21 13.77
CA ARG A 179 7.65 -3.70 15.07
C ARG A 179 8.31 -3.02 16.25
N ALA A 180 9.62 -2.77 16.15
CA ALA A 180 10.37 -2.08 17.21
C ALA A 180 9.87 -0.65 17.48
N GLY A 181 9.30 0.00 16.45
CA GLY A 181 8.67 1.32 16.54
C GLY A 181 7.20 1.30 16.97
N ALA A 182 6.56 0.13 17.01
CA ALA A 182 5.15 0.01 17.33
C ALA A 182 4.88 0.12 18.84
N THR A 183 3.79 0.82 19.20
CA THR A 183 3.34 0.97 20.59
C THR A 183 2.02 0.23 20.87
N SER A 184 1.36 -0.27 19.83
CA SER A 184 0.09 -0.99 19.98
C SER A 184 0.32 -2.45 20.40
N PRO A 185 -0.56 -3.03 21.26
CA PRO A 185 -0.52 -4.45 21.57
C PRO A 185 -0.73 -5.34 20.34
N PRO A 186 -0.25 -6.59 20.34
CA PRO A 186 -0.54 -7.55 19.28
C PRO A 186 -2.04 -7.72 19.01
N ALA A 187 -2.39 -8.01 17.76
CA ALA A 187 -3.77 -8.21 17.29
C ALA A 187 -4.71 -7.02 17.50
N SER A 188 -4.16 -5.82 17.73
CA SER A 188 -4.94 -4.60 17.89
C SER A 188 -5.58 -4.15 16.58
N ARG A 189 -6.73 -3.48 16.70
CA ARG A 189 -7.30 -2.66 15.63
C ARG A 189 -6.90 -1.22 15.89
N VAL A 190 -5.93 -0.73 15.11
CA VAL A 190 -5.25 0.54 15.35
C VAL A 190 -5.88 1.65 14.51
N GLN A 191 -6.17 2.79 15.16
CA GLN A 191 -6.67 3.99 14.49
C GLN A 191 -5.51 4.92 14.12
N LEU A 192 -5.49 5.36 12.87
CA LEU A 192 -4.60 6.41 12.37
C LEU A 192 -5.42 7.58 11.85
N VAL A 193 -5.06 8.79 12.26
CA VAL A 193 -5.70 10.01 11.82
C VAL A 193 -4.70 10.86 11.05
N ASP A 194 -4.99 11.07 9.78
CA ASP A 194 -4.19 11.85 8.83
C ASP A 194 -2.68 11.49 8.86
N PRO A 195 -2.34 10.16 8.76
CA PRO A 195 -0.96 9.74 8.86
C PRO A 195 -0.14 10.20 7.65
N SER A 196 1.18 10.27 7.78
CA SER A 196 2.07 10.31 6.61
C SER A 196 2.12 8.93 5.91
N ALA A 197 2.60 8.88 4.67
CA ALA A 197 2.81 7.62 3.95
C ALA A 197 3.74 6.68 4.74
N GLU A 198 4.84 7.21 5.29
CA GLU A 198 5.74 6.48 6.18
C GLU A 198 5.00 5.89 7.39
N ALA A 199 4.28 6.73 8.13
CA ALA A 199 3.58 6.30 9.34
C ALA A 199 2.56 5.19 9.01
N LEU A 200 1.83 5.32 7.89
CA LEU A 200 0.89 4.30 7.45
C LEU A 200 1.58 2.98 7.13
N LEU A 201 2.67 3.00 6.34
CA LEU A 201 3.39 1.78 5.95
C LEU A 201 4.05 1.10 7.15
N ARG A 202 4.76 1.84 8.01
CA ARG A 202 5.41 1.28 9.21
C ARG A 202 4.37 0.68 10.17
N THR A 203 3.25 1.38 10.39
CA THR A 203 2.19 0.86 11.25
C THR A 203 1.54 -0.38 10.64
N ALA A 204 1.29 -0.40 9.32
CA ALA A 204 0.72 -1.56 8.64
C ALA A 204 1.64 -2.80 8.75
N LEU A 205 2.95 -2.64 8.51
CA LEU A 205 3.93 -3.72 8.67
C LEU A 205 3.88 -4.32 10.07
N ALA A 206 3.97 -3.50 11.11
CA ALA A 206 3.95 -3.94 12.49
C ALA A 206 2.61 -4.60 12.88
N VAL A 207 1.51 -3.90 12.63
CA VAL A 207 0.16 -4.32 13.04
C VAL A 207 -0.27 -5.60 12.32
N TRP A 208 -0.01 -5.72 11.02
CA TRP A 208 -0.37 -6.91 10.27
C TRP A 208 0.54 -8.11 10.61
N ALA A 209 1.83 -7.88 10.86
CA ALA A 209 2.73 -8.93 11.33
C ALA A 209 2.29 -9.53 12.67
N ASP A 210 1.58 -8.75 13.49
CA ASP A 210 1.03 -9.17 14.76
C ASP A 210 -0.47 -9.56 14.69
N GLY A 211 -1.00 -9.73 13.48
CA GLY A 211 -2.37 -10.21 13.24
C GLY A 211 -3.48 -9.16 13.38
N GLY A 212 -3.12 -7.90 13.58
CA GLY A 212 -4.05 -6.78 13.78
C GLY A 212 -4.65 -6.22 12.48
N SER A 213 -5.27 -5.05 12.58
CA SER A 213 -5.91 -4.33 11.49
C SER A 213 -5.86 -2.82 11.70
N LEU A 214 -6.11 -2.06 10.62
CA LEU A 214 -6.04 -0.59 10.63
C LEU A 214 -7.40 0.05 10.37
N VAL A 215 -7.63 1.21 11.01
CA VAL A 215 -8.68 2.16 10.66
C VAL A 215 -8.00 3.50 10.35
N VAL A 216 -8.02 3.91 9.09
CA VAL A 216 -7.33 5.10 8.59
C VAL A 216 -8.34 6.20 8.30
N HIS A 217 -8.10 7.39 8.80
CA HIS A 217 -8.88 8.58 8.50
C HIS A 217 -8.01 9.59 7.77
N LEU A 218 -8.51 10.08 6.63
CA LEU A 218 -7.87 11.11 5.82
C LEU A 218 -8.69 12.38 5.86
N GLY A 219 -8.02 13.51 6.04
CA GLY A 219 -8.64 14.82 6.12
C GLY A 219 -9.11 15.20 7.52
N GLN A 220 -9.63 16.42 7.62
CA GLN A 220 -10.06 16.97 8.91
C GLN A 220 -11.40 16.40 9.33
N THR A 221 -11.39 15.65 10.43
CA THR A 221 -12.58 15.05 11.04
C THR A 221 -12.65 15.49 12.50
N ASP A 222 -13.83 15.90 12.97
CA ASP A 222 -14.03 16.29 14.37
C ASP A 222 -13.90 15.08 15.32
N GLU A 223 -13.49 15.35 16.56
CA GLU A 223 -13.24 14.36 17.60
C GLU A 223 -14.47 13.46 17.88
N ALA A 224 -15.68 14.04 17.91
CA ALA A 224 -16.89 13.25 18.15
C ALA A 224 -17.18 12.27 17.03
N THR A 225 -16.84 12.61 15.79
CA THR A 225 -16.95 11.71 14.64
C THR A 225 -15.87 10.63 14.69
N LEU A 226 -14.62 10.97 15.03
CA LEU A 226 -13.54 9.99 15.24
C LEU A 226 -13.90 8.97 16.32
N ASP A 227 -14.37 9.44 17.47
CA ASP A 227 -14.82 8.59 18.58
C ASP A 227 -15.98 7.66 18.19
N ARG A 228 -16.94 8.17 17.43
CA ARG A 228 -18.05 7.35 16.94
C ARG A 228 -17.57 6.27 16.00
N ARG A 229 -16.68 6.63 15.05
CA ARG A 229 -16.08 5.67 14.11
C ARG A 229 -15.23 4.63 14.84
N ALA A 230 -14.39 5.06 15.79
CA ALA A 230 -13.58 4.16 16.62
C ALA A 230 -14.43 3.10 17.31
N ARG A 231 -15.53 3.51 17.94
CA ARG A 231 -16.48 2.56 18.57
C ARG A 231 -17.14 1.63 17.55
N THR A 232 -17.57 2.17 16.39
CA THR A 232 -18.23 1.39 15.34
C THR A 232 -17.29 0.35 14.74
N GLU A 233 -16.03 0.73 14.52
CA GLU A 233 -15.01 -0.12 13.93
C GLU A 233 -14.35 -1.06 14.97
N GLY A 234 -14.64 -0.91 16.26
CA GLY A 234 -14.02 -1.72 17.30
C GLY A 234 -12.52 -1.45 17.47
N VAL A 235 -12.11 -0.19 17.37
CA VAL A 235 -10.72 0.25 17.61
C VAL A 235 -10.31 -0.10 19.04
N THR A 236 -9.09 -0.62 19.20
CA THR A 236 -8.53 -1.06 20.50
C THR A 236 -7.24 -0.34 20.87
N ALA A 237 -6.62 0.42 19.94
CA ALA A 237 -5.41 1.21 20.15
C ALA A 237 -5.32 2.39 19.17
#